data_2367fb5d2600bbcb83549d2055d07ea2
#
_entry.id   2367fb5d2600bbcb83549d2055d07ea2
#
_cell.length_a   1.000
_cell.length_b   1.000
_cell.length_c   1.000
_cell.angle_alpha   90.00
_cell.angle_beta   90.00
_cell.angle_gamma   90.00
#
_symmetry.space_group_name_H-M   'P 1'
#
loop_
_entity.id
_entity.type
_entity.pdbx_description
1 polymer ?
#
loop_
_entity_poly.entity_id
_entity_poly.type
_entity_poly.pdbx_seq_one_letter_code
_entity_poly.pdbx_strand_id
1 'polypeptide(L)'
;WAIGFNADGTAFIARNGLSVSVSFGGQAVKLGGGINKVRKLTDSAAVGGLTLLTDDFAATTQNTEPGVDVILSPVDDGTGTYAVKPTIGRQTQYVVEQVLESTGSIPIPEGKAVLTLNAKESEEALARLRALQPGDTVTLTVSSSDQRWSQAVQALGGVSKLVTNGQVDSGLDASRTAWPAIGIKADGTVIFYAMDGKQPGYSVGATQGQVAQRLIELGCVEAICMDGGGSTTIGVTYPDQEGMQVVNKPSDGSQRKNSTAIFLTTGLQPTGELASYYVTPSDSILLSGATVQLSATGLDTSYFPTSGGGVSWSVSSGGGTVDENGLFTAGAESGFAQVTATDGSASGTGYITTVRTPDEITLTNEATGAAVASLNLDPGGQVDLKASASYRKLALTAQDTCF
;
A
#
# COMPACT_ATOMS: atom_id res chain seq x y z
N TRP A 1 -0.75 -17.05 2.59
CA TRP A 1 -1.55 -16.55 1.48
C TRP A 1 -0.81 -15.43 0.74
N ALA A 2 -1.10 -15.27 -0.54
CA ALA A 2 -0.57 -14.20 -1.36
C ALA A 2 -1.58 -13.84 -2.45
N ILE A 3 -1.47 -12.63 -3.00
CA ILE A 3 -2.18 -12.21 -4.20
C ILE A 3 -1.17 -12.18 -5.36
N GLY A 4 -1.59 -12.68 -6.51
CA GLY A 4 -0.85 -12.64 -7.77
C GLY A 4 -1.61 -11.84 -8.82
N PHE A 5 -0.87 -11.16 -9.69
CA PHE A 5 -1.38 -10.41 -10.83
C PHE A 5 -0.76 -10.96 -12.11
N ASN A 6 -1.58 -11.28 -13.09
CA ASN A 6 -1.15 -11.76 -14.40
C ASN A 6 -0.91 -10.59 -15.36
N ALA A 7 -0.23 -10.86 -16.46
CA ALA A 7 0.09 -9.84 -17.47
C ALA A 7 -1.15 -9.20 -18.13
N ASP A 8 -2.28 -9.91 -18.14
CA ASP A 8 -3.58 -9.42 -18.65
C ASP A 8 -4.36 -8.57 -17.63
N GLY A 9 -3.78 -8.32 -16.44
CA GLY A 9 -4.40 -7.56 -15.35
C GLY A 9 -5.31 -8.39 -14.45
N THR A 10 -5.56 -9.66 -14.73
CA THR A 10 -6.34 -10.53 -13.84
C THR A 10 -5.57 -10.83 -12.56
N ALA A 11 -6.29 -10.94 -11.45
CA ALA A 11 -5.72 -11.23 -10.13
C ALA A 11 -6.28 -12.52 -9.54
N PHE A 12 -5.51 -13.15 -8.67
CA PHE A 12 -5.95 -14.31 -7.89
C PHE A 12 -5.33 -14.34 -6.50
N ILE A 13 -6.02 -14.95 -5.54
CA ILE A 13 -5.53 -15.14 -4.18
C ILE A 13 -5.37 -16.63 -3.91
N ALA A 14 -4.17 -17.05 -3.49
CA ALA A 14 -3.87 -18.45 -3.22
C ALA A 14 -2.78 -18.60 -2.16
N ARG A 15 -2.60 -19.83 -1.65
CA ARG A 15 -1.37 -20.19 -0.95
C ARG A 15 -0.24 -20.28 -1.96
N ASN A 16 0.90 -19.71 -1.62
CA ASN A 16 2.02 -19.69 -2.56
C ASN A 16 2.64 -21.08 -2.78
N GLY A 17 2.55 -22.00 -1.82
CA GLY A 17 3.03 -23.38 -1.94
C GLY A 17 4.46 -23.51 -2.47
N LEU A 18 5.32 -22.51 -2.16
CA LEU A 18 6.65 -22.40 -2.72
C LEU A 18 7.60 -23.47 -2.21
N SER A 19 8.35 -24.04 -3.13
CA SER A 19 9.54 -24.87 -2.85
C SER A 19 10.72 -24.27 -3.58
N VAL A 20 11.79 -24.00 -2.82
CA VAL A 20 13.02 -23.41 -3.35
C VAL A 20 14.19 -24.32 -3.04
N SER A 21 14.95 -24.71 -4.06
CA SER A 21 16.13 -25.54 -3.92
C SER A 21 17.25 -25.07 -4.86
N VAL A 22 18.47 -25.36 -4.48
CA VAL A 22 19.63 -25.24 -5.37
C VAL A 22 20.22 -26.64 -5.61
N SER A 23 20.72 -26.88 -6.83
CA SER A 23 21.44 -28.10 -7.13
C SER A 23 22.87 -27.78 -7.58
N PHE A 24 23.82 -28.50 -7.01
CA PHE A 24 25.24 -28.47 -7.36
C PHE A 24 25.85 -29.82 -6.98
N GLY A 25 26.93 -30.21 -7.70
CA GLY A 25 27.56 -31.52 -7.49
C GLY A 25 26.62 -32.71 -7.67
N GLY A 26 25.56 -32.58 -8.50
CA GLY A 26 24.58 -33.63 -8.77
C GLY A 26 23.52 -33.82 -7.67
N GLN A 27 23.49 -32.98 -6.65
CA GLN A 27 22.52 -33.07 -5.53
C GLN A 27 21.71 -31.81 -5.38
N ALA A 28 20.39 -31.95 -5.11
CA ALA A 28 19.50 -30.84 -4.77
C ALA A 28 19.46 -30.61 -3.26
N VAL A 29 19.61 -29.37 -2.84
CA VAL A 29 19.57 -28.92 -1.45
C VAL A 29 18.45 -27.88 -1.30
N LYS A 30 17.57 -28.06 -0.32
CA LYS A 30 16.51 -27.08 -0.02
C LYS A 30 17.13 -25.77 0.46
N LEU A 31 16.63 -24.66 -0.03
CA LEU A 31 17.00 -23.32 0.43
C LEU A 31 16.20 -22.96 1.70
N GLY A 32 16.64 -23.48 2.86
CA GLY A 32 15.95 -23.33 4.14
C GLY A 32 15.87 -21.87 4.62
N GLY A 33 16.89 -21.07 4.33
CA GLY A 33 16.94 -19.64 4.63
C GLY A 33 16.11 -18.76 3.66
N GLY A 34 15.78 -19.30 2.47
CA GLY A 34 15.00 -18.60 1.46
C GLY A 34 15.83 -17.69 0.55
N ILE A 35 15.14 -16.80 -0.16
CA ILE A 35 15.73 -15.82 -1.07
C ILE A 35 15.54 -14.42 -0.49
N ASN A 36 16.59 -13.59 -0.53
CA ASN A 36 16.57 -12.18 -0.10
C ASN A 36 16.05 -11.99 1.33
N LYS A 37 16.52 -12.83 2.23
CA LYS A 37 16.28 -12.73 3.67
C LYS A 37 17.62 -12.70 4.39
N VAL A 38 17.70 -11.89 5.44
CA VAL A 38 18.87 -11.91 6.33
C VAL A 38 19.10 -13.34 6.83
N ARG A 39 20.32 -13.83 6.72
CA ARG A 39 20.72 -15.11 7.29
C ARG A 39 20.46 -15.09 8.79
N LYS A 40 19.52 -15.92 9.25
CA LYS A 40 19.10 -15.91 10.65
C LYS A 40 20.25 -16.32 11.56
N LEU A 41 20.42 -15.54 12.61
CA LEU A 41 21.22 -15.86 13.77
C LEU A 41 20.32 -16.58 14.78
N THR A 42 20.59 -17.81 15.09
CA THR A 42 19.88 -18.49 16.19
C THR A 42 20.92 -19.18 17.06
N ASP A 43 20.81 -18.99 18.37
CA ASP A 43 21.55 -19.76 19.35
C ASP A 43 21.02 -21.20 19.50
N SER A 44 19.94 -21.53 18.80
CA SER A 44 19.34 -22.85 18.77
C SER A 44 19.76 -23.61 17.51
N ALA A 45 19.73 -24.94 17.58
CA ALA A 45 20.10 -25.87 16.50
C ALA A 45 19.27 -25.72 15.20
N ALA A 46 18.27 -24.82 15.16
CA ALA A 46 17.53 -24.46 13.96
C ALA A 46 18.21 -23.26 13.28
N VAL A 47 19.39 -23.44 12.75
CA VAL A 47 20.03 -22.46 11.87
C VAL A 47 19.21 -22.35 10.60
N GLY A 48 19.03 -21.15 10.09
CA GLY A 48 18.10 -20.84 9.01
C GLY A 48 18.37 -21.54 7.67
N GLY A 49 19.42 -22.34 7.58
CA GLY A 49 19.81 -23.08 6.37
C GLY A 49 20.39 -22.18 5.29
N LEU A 50 20.65 -22.81 4.16
CA LEU A 50 21.22 -22.16 2.97
C LEU A 50 20.31 -21.02 2.48
N THR A 51 20.87 -19.84 2.24
CA THR A 51 20.17 -18.62 1.82
C THR A 51 20.79 -18.09 0.53
N LEU A 52 19.96 -17.63 -0.40
CA LEU A 52 20.41 -16.93 -1.61
C LEU A 52 20.08 -15.43 -1.47
N LEU A 53 21.06 -14.58 -1.67
CA LEU A 53 20.93 -13.13 -1.69
C LEU A 53 21.27 -12.62 -3.08
N THR A 54 20.37 -11.89 -3.72
CA THR A 54 20.63 -11.19 -4.99
C THR A 54 20.96 -9.72 -4.71
N ASP A 55 21.39 -8.99 -5.72
CA ASP A 55 21.64 -7.55 -5.64
C ASP A 55 20.39 -6.73 -5.32
N ASP A 56 19.18 -7.27 -5.55
CA ASP A 56 17.92 -6.67 -5.10
C ASP A 56 17.76 -6.65 -3.55
N PHE A 57 18.55 -7.45 -2.81
CA PHE A 57 18.49 -7.49 -1.36
C PHE A 57 19.13 -6.26 -0.73
N ALA A 58 20.37 -6.02 -1.03
CA ALA A 58 21.19 -4.88 -0.56
C ALA A 58 22.57 -4.91 -1.25
N ALA A 59 23.35 -3.85 -1.10
CA ALA A 59 24.73 -3.80 -1.56
C ALA A 59 25.65 -4.80 -0.85
N THR A 60 25.24 -5.38 0.28
CA THR A 60 26.01 -6.36 1.07
C THR A 60 25.10 -7.44 1.62
N THR A 61 25.68 -8.58 2.03
CA THR A 61 24.92 -9.71 2.63
C THR A 61 24.33 -9.39 3.99
N GLN A 62 24.75 -8.31 4.65
CA GLN A 62 24.35 -7.92 6.01
C GLN A 62 24.53 -9.04 7.05
N ASN A 63 25.36 -10.03 6.77
CA ASN A 63 25.68 -11.10 7.71
C ASN A 63 26.49 -10.54 8.88
N THR A 64 26.13 -10.91 10.10
CA THR A 64 26.83 -10.46 11.32
C THR A 64 27.71 -11.53 11.93
N GLU A 65 27.67 -12.75 11.40
CA GLU A 65 28.44 -13.90 11.89
C GLU A 65 29.21 -14.59 10.78
N PRO A 66 30.26 -15.38 11.13
CA PRO A 66 31.03 -16.14 10.18
C PRO A 66 30.19 -17.12 9.36
N GLY A 67 30.68 -17.47 8.17
CA GLY A 67 30.03 -18.44 7.30
C GLY A 67 30.81 -18.69 6.02
N VAL A 68 30.23 -19.54 5.19
CA VAL A 68 30.70 -19.78 3.84
C VAL A 68 29.80 -19.04 2.87
N ASP A 69 30.40 -18.18 2.04
CA ASP A 69 29.72 -17.37 1.04
C ASP A 69 30.26 -17.73 -0.36
N VAL A 70 29.34 -17.99 -1.29
CA VAL A 70 29.66 -18.33 -2.68
C VAL A 70 29.10 -17.24 -3.58
N ILE A 71 29.98 -16.52 -4.26
CA ILE A 71 29.60 -15.50 -5.24
C ILE A 71 29.24 -16.18 -6.54
N LEU A 72 28.07 -15.85 -7.07
CA LEU A 72 27.42 -16.49 -8.21
C LEU A 72 27.11 -15.46 -9.31
N SER A 73 27.53 -15.75 -10.54
CA SER A 73 27.07 -15.01 -11.72
C SER A 73 25.93 -15.76 -12.40
N PRO A 74 24.78 -15.13 -12.63
CA PRO A 74 23.71 -15.76 -13.38
C PRO A 74 24.12 -15.95 -14.85
N VAL A 75 23.67 -17.07 -15.43
CA VAL A 75 23.83 -17.35 -16.84
C VAL A 75 22.63 -16.82 -17.59
N ASP A 76 22.86 -15.89 -18.52
CA ASP A 76 21.80 -15.41 -19.41
C ASP A 76 21.51 -16.49 -20.47
N ASP A 77 20.28 -17.00 -20.45
CA ASP A 77 19.78 -17.98 -21.43
C ASP A 77 19.17 -17.34 -22.68
N GLY A 78 19.23 -15.99 -22.79
CA GLY A 78 18.71 -15.24 -23.92
C GLY A 78 17.19 -15.05 -23.92
N THR A 79 16.49 -15.49 -22.87
CA THR A 79 15.01 -15.36 -22.79
C THR A 79 14.53 -14.05 -22.17
N GLY A 80 15.44 -13.09 -21.92
CA GLY A 80 15.15 -11.74 -21.46
C GLY A 80 15.43 -11.51 -19.97
N THR A 81 15.02 -10.36 -19.44
CA THR A 81 15.37 -9.85 -18.10
C THR A 81 15.10 -10.81 -16.94
N TYR A 82 14.18 -11.75 -17.10
CA TYR A 82 13.83 -12.73 -16.06
C TYR A 82 14.69 -14.01 -16.09
N ALA A 83 15.56 -14.18 -17.08
CA ALA A 83 16.45 -15.33 -17.17
C ALA A 83 17.46 -15.38 -16.03
N VAL A 84 17.84 -14.22 -15.53
CA VAL A 84 18.89 -14.03 -14.52
C VAL A 84 18.35 -13.85 -13.09
N LYS A 85 17.01 -13.69 -12.90
CA LYS A 85 16.39 -13.50 -11.58
C LYS A 85 15.60 -14.73 -11.13
N PRO A 86 15.59 -15.04 -9.81
CA PRO A 86 14.77 -16.11 -9.26
C PRO A 86 13.29 -15.90 -9.63
N THR A 87 12.71 -16.83 -10.40
CA THR A 87 11.35 -16.73 -10.92
C THR A 87 10.59 -18.03 -10.66
N ILE A 88 9.36 -17.93 -10.19
CA ILE A 88 8.52 -19.10 -9.91
C ILE A 88 8.22 -19.87 -11.21
N GLY A 89 8.38 -21.19 -11.17
CA GLY A 89 8.17 -22.09 -12.31
C GLY A 89 9.37 -22.17 -13.26
N ARG A 90 10.49 -21.53 -12.91
CA ARG A 90 11.72 -21.55 -13.72
C ARG A 90 12.92 -22.09 -12.94
N GLN A 91 13.94 -22.45 -13.70
CA GLN A 91 15.29 -22.71 -13.20
C GLN A 91 16.18 -21.55 -13.63
N THR A 92 16.97 -21.03 -12.69
CA THR A 92 18.02 -20.05 -12.96
C THR A 92 19.38 -20.72 -12.77
N GLN A 93 20.22 -20.67 -13.78
CA GLN A 93 21.58 -21.19 -13.70
C GLN A 93 22.55 -20.09 -13.29
N TYR A 94 23.47 -20.45 -12.44
CA TYR A 94 24.59 -19.61 -11.99
C TYR A 94 25.91 -20.33 -12.20
N VAL A 95 26.95 -19.55 -12.40
CA VAL A 95 28.34 -20.02 -12.37
C VAL A 95 29.00 -19.49 -11.10
N VAL A 96 29.70 -20.37 -10.38
CA VAL A 96 30.50 -20.00 -9.22
C VAL A 96 31.68 -19.12 -9.66
N GLU A 97 31.83 -17.96 -9.09
CA GLU A 97 32.99 -17.09 -9.27
C GLU A 97 34.03 -17.27 -8.16
N GLN A 98 33.54 -17.32 -6.92
CA GLN A 98 34.40 -17.39 -5.75
C GLN A 98 33.69 -18.06 -4.58
N VAL A 99 34.44 -18.81 -3.79
CA VAL A 99 34.05 -19.35 -2.49
C VAL A 99 34.88 -18.68 -1.41
N LEU A 100 34.22 -18.14 -0.37
CA LEU A 100 34.84 -17.36 0.69
C LEU A 100 34.46 -17.90 2.07
N GLU A 101 35.44 -17.99 2.96
CA GLU A 101 35.21 -18.06 4.40
C GLU A 101 35.08 -16.60 4.92
N SER A 102 33.88 -16.20 5.26
CA SER A 102 33.63 -14.84 5.75
C SER A 102 33.51 -14.77 7.26
N THR A 103 33.92 -13.68 7.84
CA THR A 103 33.73 -13.39 9.27
C THR A 103 32.46 -12.56 9.54
N GLY A 104 31.78 -12.11 8.51
CA GLY A 104 30.60 -11.25 8.57
C GLY A 104 30.07 -10.88 7.19
N SER A 105 29.65 -9.64 7.04
CA SER A 105 29.07 -9.13 5.80
C SER A 105 30.10 -9.00 4.67
N ILE A 106 29.72 -9.46 3.48
CA ILE A 106 30.49 -9.26 2.24
C ILE A 106 29.66 -8.46 1.21
N PRO A 107 30.30 -7.79 0.23
CA PRO A 107 29.58 -7.15 -0.88
C PRO A 107 28.78 -8.15 -1.71
N ILE A 108 27.62 -7.72 -2.22
CA ILE A 108 26.88 -8.38 -3.30
C ILE A 108 27.11 -7.54 -4.55
N PRO A 109 27.91 -8.01 -5.51
CA PRO A 109 28.16 -7.24 -6.72
C PRO A 109 26.88 -7.09 -7.56
N GLU A 110 26.76 -5.99 -8.29
CA GLU A 110 25.64 -5.73 -9.19
C GLU A 110 25.47 -6.88 -10.22
N GLY A 111 24.23 -7.30 -10.44
CA GLY A 111 23.88 -8.40 -11.33
C GLY A 111 24.28 -9.79 -10.82
N LYS A 112 24.76 -9.93 -9.59
CA LYS A 112 25.21 -11.20 -9.02
C LYS A 112 24.35 -11.65 -7.84
N ALA A 113 24.62 -12.87 -7.39
CA ALA A 113 24.02 -13.42 -6.18
C ALA A 113 25.09 -13.99 -5.25
N VAL A 114 24.75 -14.12 -3.97
CA VAL A 114 25.57 -14.79 -2.97
C VAL A 114 24.76 -15.89 -2.32
N LEU A 115 25.26 -17.13 -2.45
CA LEU A 115 24.74 -18.27 -1.72
C LEU A 115 25.50 -18.35 -0.39
N THR A 116 24.79 -18.23 0.73
CA THR A 116 25.42 -18.07 2.05
C THR A 116 24.92 -19.10 3.05
N LEU A 117 25.83 -19.60 3.89
CA LEU A 117 25.56 -20.56 4.96
C LEU A 117 26.30 -20.14 6.22
N ASN A 118 25.61 -20.18 7.38
CA ASN A 118 26.22 -19.84 8.66
C ASN A 118 27.25 -20.89 9.08
N ALA A 119 28.36 -20.50 9.70
CA ALA A 119 29.38 -21.41 10.22
C ALA A 119 28.90 -22.35 11.34
N LYS A 120 27.74 -22.08 11.93
CA LYS A 120 27.09 -22.95 12.94
C LYS A 120 26.28 -24.10 12.32
N GLU A 121 26.18 -24.15 10.98
CA GLU A 121 25.52 -25.26 10.28
C GLU A 121 26.34 -26.56 10.36
N SER A 122 25.74 -27.67 9.93
CA SER A 122 26.44 -28.94 9.95
C SER A 122 27.71 -28.91 9.09
N GLU A 123 28.79 -29.57 9.55
CA GLU A 123 30.04 -29.64 8.79
C GLU A 123 29.84 -30.29 7.41
N GLU A 124 28.87 -31.20 7.29
CA GLU A 124 28.52 -31.78 5.98
C GLU A 124 27.98 -30.71 5.01
N ALA A 125 27.10 -29.83 5.47
CA ALA A 125 26.56 -28.75 4.63
C ALA A 125 27.62 -27.71 4.27
N LEU A 126 28.48 -27.34 5.23
CA LEU A 126 29.60 -26.43 5.02
C LEU A 126 30.64 -27.02 4.04
N ALA A 127 31.00 -28.28 4.19
CA ALA A 127 31.96 -28.97 3.31
C ALA A 127 31.44 -29.02 1.87
N ARG A 128 30.13 -29.16 1.65
CA ARG A 128 29.53 -29.11 0.30
C ARG A 128 29.72 -27.77 -0.38
N LEU A 129 29.56 -26.66 0.33
CA LEU A 129 29.78 -25.33 -0.23
C LEU A 129 31.25 -25.07 -0.47
N ARG A 130 32.13 -25.47 0.47
CA ARG A 130 33.59 -25.35 0.35
C ARG A 130 34.16 -26.14 -0.83
N ALA A 131 33.49 -27.22 -1.23
CA ALA A 131 33.94 -28.06 -2.34
C ALA A 131 33.69 -27.43 -3.71
N LEU A 132 32.84 -26.40 -3.79
CA LEU A 132 32.58 -25.67 -5.04
C LEU A 132 33.86 -24.95 -5.53
N GLN A 133 34.05 -24.96 -6.85
CA GLN A 133 35.18 -24.30 -7.50
C GLN A 133 34.67 -23.23 -8.47
N PRO A 134 35.47 -22.19 -8.74
CA PRO A 134 35.17 -21.26 -9.83
C PRO A 134 34.91 -22.00 -11.15
N GLY A 135 33.82 -21.70 -11.82
CA GLY A 135 33.33 -22.37 -13.02
C GLY A 135 32.31 -23.46 -12.80
N ASP A 136 32.06 -23.90 -11.55
CA ASP A 136 31.01 -24.86 -11.26
C ASP A 136 29.63 -24.25 -11.49
N THR A 137 28.66 -25.08 -11.88
CA THR A 137 27.29 -24.65 -12.11
C THR A 137 26.44 -24.91 -10.86
N VAL A 138 25.68 -23.88 -10.45
CA VAL A 138 24.64 -23.94 -9.43
C VAL A 138 23.30 -23.64 -10.08
N THR A 139 22.33 -24.53 -9.97
CA THR A 139 20.99 -24.33 -10.53
C THR A 139 19.98 -24.06 -9.41
N LEU A 140 19.38 -22.89 -9.41
CA LEU A 140 18.25 -22.54 -8.56
C LEU A 140 16.97 -23.02 -9.21
N THR A 141 16.12 -23.70 -8.45
CA THR A 141 14.75 -24.08 -8.85
C THR A 141 13.75 -23.45 -7.88
N VAL A 142 12.86 -22.65 -8.42
CA VAL A 142 11.73 -22.08 -7.68
C VAL A 142 10.44 -22.66 -8.25
N SER A 143 9.72 -23.44 -7.46
CA SER A 143 8.47 -24.06 -7.90
C SER A 143 7.34 -23.75 -6.92
N SER A 144 6.11 -23.90 -7.39
CA SER A 144 4.89 -23.81 -6.57
C SER A 144 4.02 -25.03 -6.81
N SER A 145 3.29 -25.45 -5.79
CA SER A 145 2.24 -26.46 -5.91
C SER A 145 1.00 -25.95 -6.68
N ASP A 146 0.86 -24.63 -6.84
CA ASP A 146 -0.19 -23.99 -7.62
C ASP A 146 0.41 -23.34 -8.88
N GLN A 147 0.07 -23.88 -10.06
CA GLN A 147 0.66 -23.44 -11.32
C GLN A 147 0.32 -21.99 -11.71
N ARG A 148 -0.74 -21.39 -11.15
CA ARG A 148 -1.07 -19.98 -11.41
C ARG A 148 0.09 -19.05 -11.08
N TRP A 149 0.88 -19.40 -10.06
CA TRP A 149 2.04 -18.60 -9.66
C TRP A 149 3.13 -18.49 -10.72
N SER A 150 3.24 -19.46 -11.62
CA SER A 150 4.23 -19.39 -12.71
C SER A 150 3.86 -18.40 -13.82
N GLN A 151 2.61 -17.92 -13.83
CA GLN A 151 2.09 -16.94 -14.79
C GLN A 151 1.96 -15.54 -14.19
N ALA A 152 2.01 -15.41 -12.87
CA ALA A 152 1.94 -14.13 -12.20
C ALA A 152 3.19 -13.28 -12.52
N VAL A 153 2.97 -12.06 -13.00
CA VAL A 153 4.05 -11.08 -13.26
C VAL A 153 4.38 -10.26 -12.02
N GLN A 154 3.42 -10.14 -11.08
CA GLN A 154 3.60 -9.52 -9.78
C GLN A 154 2.93 -10.37 -8.72
N ALA A 155 3.51 -10.39 -7.52
CA ALA A 155 2.94 -11.09 -6.38
C ALA A 155 3.29 -10.41 -5.06
N LEU A 156 2.34 -10.40 -4.12
CA LEU A 156 2.57 -9.88 -2.78
C LEU A 156 2.01 -10.83 -1.72
N GLY A 157 2.82 -11.12 -0.71
CA GLY A 157 2.42 -11.90 0.45
C GLY A 157 1.44 -11.12 1.33
N GLY A 158 0.38 -11.78 1.81
CA GLY A 158 -0.57 -11.24 2.77
C GLY A 158 -0.57 -12.00 4.08
N VAL A 159 -1.28 -11.47 5.06
CA VAL A 159 -1.37 -12.02 6.41
C VAL A 159 -2.44 -13.11 6.48
N SER A 160 -3.65 -12.80 6.05
CA SER A 160 -4.81 -13.68 6.16
C SER A 160 -5.66 -13.63 4.92
N LYS A 161 -6.18 -14.75 4.45
CA LYS A 161 -7.29 -14.75 3.52
C LYS A 161 -8.55 -14.36 4.29
N LEU A 162 -9.29 -13.38 3.77
CA LEU A 162 -10.47 -12.81 4.44
C LEU A 162 -11.77 -13.38 3.90
N VAL A 163 -11.83 -13.57 2.57
CA VAL A 163 -13.05 -13.99 1.86
C VAL A 163 -12.71 -15.08 0.87
N THR A 164 -13.52 -16.12 0.85
CA THR A 164 -13.48 -17.23 -0.11
C THR A 164 -14.88 -17.44 -0.68
N ASN A 165 -15.04 -17.36 -2.00
CA ASN A 165 -16.32 -17.56 -2.69
C ASN A 165 -17.47 -16.72 -2.08
N GLY A 166 -17.20 -15.46 -1.74
CA GLY A 166 -18.19 -14.54 -1.16
C GLY A 166 -18.54 -14.82 0.31
N GLN A 167 -17.77 -15.64 1.01
CA GLN A 167 -18.00 -15.94 2.42
C GLN A 167 -16.78 -15.56 3.27
N VAL A 168 -17.04 -15.12 4.49
CA VAL A 168 -16.00 -14.78 5.46
C VAL A 168 -15.24 -16.05 5.87
N ASP A 169 -13.91 -16.03 5.78
CA ASP A 169 -13.05 -17.12 6.21
C ASP A 169 -13.03 -17.27 7.75
N SER A 170 -12.67 -18.45 8.22
CA SER A 170 -12.51 -18.74 9.65
C SER A 170 -11.11 -18.41 10.16
N GLY A 171 -10.96 -18.31 11.49
CA GLY A 171 -9.66 -18.08 12.14
C GLY A 171 -9.07 -16.69 11.94
N LEU A 172 -9.91 -15.71 11.62
CA LEU A 172 -9.52 -14.33 11.43
C LEU A 172 -9.16 -13.65 12.75
N ASP A 173 -8.24 -12.66 12.68
CA ASP A 173 -7.85 -11.87 13.84
C ASP A 173 -9.04 -11.02 14.33
N ALA A 174 -9.36 -11.18 15.62
CA ALA A 174 -10.42 -10.48 16.30
C ALA A 174 -9.98 -9.13 16.90
N SER A 175 -8.70 -8.78 16.83
CA SER A 175 -8.20 -7.50 17.33
C SER A 175 -8.67 -6.34 16.43
N ARG A 176 -9.01 -5.21 17.06
CA ARG A 176 -9.35 -3.99 16.33
C ARG A 176 -8.08 -3.21 16.03
N THR A 177 -7.82 -3.00 14.74
CA THR A 177 -6.67 -2.22 14.28
C THR A 177 -6.95 -1.61 12.90
N ALA A 178 -5.98 -0.87 12.35
CA ALA A 178 -5.99 -0.49 10.95
C ALA A 178 -5.65 -1.72 10.08
N TRP A 179 -6.38 -1.91 8.97
CA TRP A 179 -6.18 -3.03 8.06
C TRP A 179 -6.19 -2.58 6.60
N PRO A 180 -5.12 -2.80 5.84
CA PRO A 180 -5.15 -2.77 4.39
C PRO A 180 -5.60 -4.13 3.86
N ALA A 181 -6.41 -4.15 2.84
CA ALA A 181 -6.90 -5.37 2.22
C ALA A 181 -7.05 -5.21 0.70
N ILE A 182 -7.02 -6.32 -0.01
CA ILE A 182 -7.28 -6.36 -1.44
C ILE A 182 -8.38 -7.37 -1.69
N GLY A 183 -9.44 -6.93 -2.38
CA GLY A 183 -10.56 -7.77 -2.77
C GLY A 183 -10.64 -7.94 -4.27
N ILE A 184 -11.23 -9.06 -4.71
CA ILE A 184 -11.48 -9.36 -6.12
C ILE A 184 -12.98 -9.63 -6.27
N LYS A 185 -13.65 -8.90 -7.16
CA LYS A 185 -15.05 -9.10 -7.51
C LYS A 185 -15.22 -10.27 -8.49
N ALA A 186 -16.47 -10.71 -8.66
CA ALA A 186 -16.80 -11.79 -9.60
C ALA A 186 -16.47 -11.45 -11.07
N ASP A 187 -16.48 -10.17 -11.44
CA ASP A 187 -16.12 -9.68 -12.77
C ASP A 187 -14.61 -9.46 -12.95
N GLY A 188 -13.80 -9.77 -11.94
CA GLY A 188 -12.36 -9.59 -11.95
C GLY A 188 -11.89 -8.21 -11.46
N THR A 189 -12.79 -7.27 -11.17
CA THR A 189 -12.42 -5.95 -10.62
C THR A 189 -11.68 -6.11 -9.30
N VAL A 190 -10.53 -5.47 -9.17
CA VAL A 190 -9.73 -5.47 -7.94
C VAL A 190 -10.01 -4.21 -7.13
N ILE A 191 -10.27 -4.39 -5.83
CA ILE A 191 -10.48 -3.31 -4.87
C ILE A 191 -9.30 -3.24 -3.91
N PHE A 192 -8.64 -2.09 -3.85
CA PHE A 192 -7.69 -1.74 -2.80
C PHE A 192 -8.44 -1.00 -1.69
N TYR A 193 -8.38 -1.56 -0.49
CA TYR A 193 -9.13 -1.07 0.66
C TYR A 193 -8.20 -0.78 1.83
N ALA A 194 -8.40 0.34 2.49
CA ALA A 194 -7.73 0.68 3.73
C ALA A 194 -8.76 1.07 4.80
N MET A 195 -8.61 0.49 5.98
CA MET A 195 -9.38 0.83 7.17
C MET A 195 -8.46 1.44 8.21
N ASP A 196 -8.70 2.69 8.57
CA ASP A 196 -7.97 3.34 9.65
C ASP A 196 -8.30 2.76 11.01
N GLY A 197 -7.37 2.83 11.96
CA GLY A 197 -7.58 2.27 13.29
C GLY A 197 -6.58 2.75 14.33
N LYS A 198 -6.71 2.25 15.57
CA LYS A 198 -5.89 2.61 16.74
C LYS A 198 -5.89 4.11 17.09
N GLN A 199 -6.91 4.85 16.71
CA GLN A 199 -7.01 6.29 16.93
C GLN A 199 -8.34 6.60 17.63
N PRO A 200 -8.42 6.52 18.97
CA PRO A 200 -9.62 6.83 19.73
C PRO A 200 -10.18 8.22 19.38
N GLY A 201 -11.49 8.32 19.21
CA GLY A 201 -12.18 9.53 18.78
C GLY A 201 -12.23 9.74 17.27
N TYR A 202 -11.33 9.12 16.50
CA TYR A 202 -11.37 9.10 15.02
C TYR A 202 -11.80 7.72 14.50
N SER A 203 -10.95 6.74 14.64
CA SER A 203 -11.25 5.35 14.27
C SER A 203 -10.56 4.37 15.22
N VAL A 204 -11.33 3.54 15.90
CA VAL A 204 -10.77 2.46 16.72
C VAL A 204 -10.30 1.27 15.87
N GLY A 205 -10.64 1.27 14.59
CA GLY A 205 -10.37 0.18 13.67
C GLY A 205 -11.44 -0.89 13.65
N ALA A 206 -11.19 -1.93 12.88
CA ALA A 206 -12.08 -3.07 12.69
C ALA A 206 -11.34 -4.39 12.99
N THR A 207 -12.10 -5.45 13.22
CA THR A 207 -11.57 -6.83 13.16
C THR A 207 -11.43 -7.26 11.70
N GLN A 208 -10.60 -8.26 11.43
CA GLN A 208 -10.49 -8.82 10.07
C GLN A 208 -11.84 -9.35 9.55
N GLY A 209 -12.69 -9.90 10.42
CA GLY A 209 -14.04 -10.34 10.04
C GLY A 209 -14.95 -9.19 9.60
N GLN A 210 -14.85 -8.02 10.24
CA GLN A 210 -15.59 -6.82 9.82
C GLN A 210 -15.08 -6.27 8.48
N VAL A 211 -13.76 -6.31 8.25
CA VAL A 211 -13.17 -5.94 6.94
C VAL A 211 -13.64 -6.91 5.85
N ALA A 212 -13.64 -8.22 6.14
CA ALA A 212 -14.14 -9.24 5.22
C ALA A 212 -15.61 -8.97 4.83
N GLN A 213 -16.46 -8.73 5.82
CA GLN A 213 -17.88 -8.41 5.59
C GLN A 213 -18.04 -7.16 4.71
N ARG A 214 -17.24 -6.11 4.98
CA ARG A 214 -17.29 -4.89 4.17
C ARG A 214 -16.86 -5.13 2.71
N LEU A 215 -15.86 -5.96 2.48
CA LEU A 215 -15.43 -6.32 1.12
C LEU A 215 -16.50 -7.14 0.38
N ILE A 216 -17.23 -8.03 1.07
CA ILE A 216 -18.38 -8.74 0.51
C ILE A 216 -19.48 -7.75 0.10
N GLU A 217 -19.82 -6.77 0.97
CA GLU A 217 -20.79 -5.72 0.65
C GLU A 217 -20.37 -4.88 -0.58
N LEU A 218 -19.07 -4.72 -0.81
CA LEU A 218 -18.51 -4.07 -2.01
C LEU A 218 -18.51 -4.99 -3.25
N GLY A 219 -19.00 -6.23 -3.12
CA GLY A 219 -19.13 -7.20 -4.19
C GLY A 219 -17.92 -8.13 -4.38
N CYS A 220 -16.97 -8.15 -3.43
CA CYS A 220 -15.83 -9.05 -3.52
C CYS A 220 -16.22 -10.49 -3.23
N VAL A 221 -15.71 -11.42 -4.04
CA VAL A 221 -15.87 -12.86 -3.87
C VAL A 221 -14.59 -13.50 -3.29
N GLU A 222 -13.45 -12.85 -3.44
CA GLU A 222 -12.17 -13.22 -2.85
C GLU A 222 -11.55 -11.99 -2.18
N ALA A 223 -10.88 -12.15 -1.01
CA ALA A 223 -10.15 -11.07 -0.40
C ALA A 223 -8.99 -11.54 0.48
N ILE A 224 -7.96 -10.72 0.57
CA ILE A 224 -6.76 -10.94 1.38
C ILE A 224 -6.45 -9.71 2.22
N CYS A 225 -6.03 -9.91 3.46
CA CYS A 225 -5.53 -8.87 4.34
C CYS A 225 -4.00 -8.77 4.21
N MET A 226 -3.53 -7.54 4.20
CA MET A 226 -2.09 -7.24 4.19
C MET A 226 -1.61 -6.89 5.60
N ASP A 227 -0.34 -6.46 5.75
CA ASP A 227 0.20 -6.02 7.04
C ASP A 227 -0.51 -4.76 7.54
N GLY A 228 -1.04 -4.84 8.77
CA GLY A 228 -1.91 -3.83 9.35
C GLY A 228 -1.22 -2.86 10.32
N GLY A 229 -2.04 -2.18 11.11
CA GLY A 229 -1.56 -1.19 12.08
C GLY A 229 -0.90 0.00 11.40
N GLY A 230 0.28 0.42 11.90
CA GLY A 230 1.02 1.56 11.36
C GLY A 230 1.54 1.40 9.94
N SER A 231 1.56 0.16 9.40
CA SER A 231 1.91 -0.10 8.01
C SER A 231 0.79 0.23 7.01
N THR A 232 -0.45 0.46 7.51
CA THR A 232 -1.60 0.79 6.67
C THR A 232 -1.46 2.18 6.09
N THR A 233 -1.19 2.25 4.80
CA THR A 233 -1.10 3.50 4.04
C THR A 233 -1.67 3.29 2.65
N ILE A 234 -2.52 4.22 2.19
CA ILE A 234 -3.01 4.28 0.82
C ILE A 234 -2.81 5.68 0.27
N GLY A 235 -2.26 5.77 -0.92
CA GLY A 235 -2.02 7.02 -1.63
C GLY A 235 -2.71 7.05 -2.97
N VAL A 236 -3.13 8.23 -3.39
CA VAL A 236 -3.80 8.48 -4.67
C VAL A 236 -3.16 9.70 -5.33
N THR A 237 -2.97 9.65 -6.64
CA THR A 237 -2.66 10.84 -7.44
C THR A 237 -3.97 11.40 -8.01
N TYR A 238 -4.29 12.63 -7.63
CA TYR A 238 -5.49 13.31 -8.09
C TYR A 238 -5.21 14.10 -9.36
N PRO A 239 -6.21 14.26 -10.26
CA PRO A 239 -6.02 14.95 -11.54
C PRO A 239 -5.64 16.43 -11.42
N ASP A 240 -6.01 17.07 -10.33
CA ASP A 240 -5.79 18.51 -10.04
C ASP A 240 -4.55 18.76 -9.15
N GLN A 241 -3.77 17.71 -8.82
CA GLN A 241 -2.64 17.81 -7.90
C GLN A 241 -1.38 17.16 -8.48
N GLU A 242 -0.23 17.73 -8.12
CA GLU A 242 1.06 17.12 -8.42
C GLU A 242 1.41 16.07 -7.36
N GLY A 243 1.78 14.86 -7.82
CA GLY A 243 2.25 13.78 -6.98
C GLY A 243 1.15 13.06 -6.18
N MET A 244 1.58 12.01 -5.52
CA MET A 244 0.70 11.15 -4.73
C MET A 244 0.39 11.77 -3.36
N GLN A 245 -0.89 11.78 -3.01
CA GLN A 245 -1.40 12.21 -1.70
C GLN A 245 -1.75 11.01 -0.85
N VAL A 246 -1.37 11.00 0.43
CA VAL A 246 -1.84 9.99 1.39
C VAL A 246 -3.27 10.33 1.79
N VAL A 247 -4.20 9.44 1.52
CA VAL A 247 -5.64 9.69 1.70
C VAL A 247 -6.22 9.04 2.95
N ASN A 248 -5.48 8.16 3.62
CA ASN A 248 -5.85 7.66 4.94
C ASN A 248 -5.08 8.38 6.05
N LYS A 249 -5.44 8.13 7.30
CA LYS A 249 -4.74 8.65 8.48
C LYS A 249 -3.94 7.53 9.15
N PRO A 250 -2.63 7.40 8.89
CA PRO A 250 -1.83 6.34 9.46
C PRO A 250 -1.81 6.38 10.99
N SER A 251 -1.94 5.22 11.63
CA SER A 251 -2.04 5.13 13.10
C SER A 251 -0.75 5.52 13.84
N ASP A 252 0.39 5.56 13.15
CA ASP A 252 1.66 6.05 13.69
C ASP A 252 1.80 7.58 13.62
N GLY A 253 0.78 8.28 13.10
CA GLY A 253 0.81 9.73 12.88
C GLY A 253 1.51 10.16 11.57
N SER A 254 2.25 9.28 10.93
CA SER A 254 2.92 9.46 9.64
C SER A 254 3.08 8.12 8.92
N GLN A 255 3.46 8.16 7.64
CA GLN A 255 3.78 6.95 6.89
C GLN A 255 4.94 6.19 7.52
N ARG A 256 4.75 4.89 7.75
CA ARG A 256 5.83 3.98 8.12
C ARG A 256 6.68 3.65 6.90
N LYS A 257 7.99 3.55 7.08
CA LYS A 257 8.89 3.00 6.06
C LYS A 257 8.64 1.49 5.96
N ASN A 258 7.98 1.08 4.89
CA ASN A 258 7.72 -0.32 4.56
C ASN A 258 8.70 -0.79 3.48
N SER A 259 9.07 -2.06 3.53
CA SER A 259 10.00 -2.65 2.56
C SER A 259 9.37 -2.90 1.18
N THR A 260 8.05 -2.99 1.12
CA THR A 260 7.31 -3.27 -0.12
C THR A 260 6.04 -2.45 -0.18
N ALA A 261 5.63 -2.10 -1.41
CA ALA A 261 4.37 -1.42 -1.71
C ALA A 261 3.81 -1.94 -3.04
N ILE A 262 2.51 -1.80 -3.26
CA ILE A 262 1.88 -2.02 -4.57
C ILE A 262 1.61 -0.65 -5.17
N PHE A 263 2.03 -0.48 -6.43
CA PHE A 263 1.73 0.69 -7.23
C PHE A 263 0.82 0.29 -8.39
N LEU A 264 -0.29 1.03 -8.54
CA LEU A 264 -1.11 0.99 -9.74
C LEU A 264 -0.59 2.10 -10.66
N THR A 265 -0.13 1.72 -11.83
CA THR A 265 0.35 2.64 -12.85
C THR A 265 -0.44 2.42 -14.13
N THR A 266 -0.58 3.47 -14.93
CA THR A 266 -1.23 3.39 -16.23
C THR A 266 -0.23 3.64 -17.36
N GLY A 267 -0.37 2.88 -18.45
CA GLY A 267 0.30 3.15 -19.73
C GLY A 267 -0.56 3.94 -20.70
N LEU A 268 -1.77 4.37 -20.29
CA LEU A 268 -2.65 5.16 -21.11
C LEU A 268 -2.01 6.51 -21.44
N GLN A 269 -2.32 7.04 -22.62
CA GLN A 269 -1.87 8.35 -23.04
C GLN A 269 -3.07 9.31 -23.03
N PRO A 270 -2.84 10.63 -22.80
CA PRO A 270 -3.89 11.63 -22.90
C PRO A 270 -4.57 11.59 -24.28
N THR A 271 -5.88 11.53 -24.30
CA THR A 271 -6.67 11.61 -25.55
C THR A 271 -7.10 13.03 -25.89
N GLY A 272 -7.23 13.88 -24.87
CA GLY A 272 -7.75 15.23 -24.99
C GLY A 272 -9.26 15.31 -25.23
N GLU A 273 -9.95 14.17 -25.32
CA GLU A 273 -11.40 14.09 -25.53
C GLU A 273 -12.13 14.10 -24.19
N LEU A 274 -12.84 15.19 -23.88
CA LEU A 274 -13.57 15.36 -22.62
C LEU A 274 -14.59 14.23 -22.42
N ALA A 275 -14.49 13.51 -21.27
CA ALA A 275 -15.37 12.41 -20.91
C ALA A 275 -16.10 12.61 -19.58
N SER A 276 -15.48 13.30 -18.62
CA SER A 276 -16.04 13.53 -17.29
C SER A 276 -15.44 14.78 -16.63
N TYR A 277 -15.98 15.13 -15.45
CA TYR A 277 -15.41 16.16 -14.59
C TYR A 277 -14.98 15.58 -13.25
N TYR A 278 -13.84 16.03 -12.75
CA TYR A 278 -13.39 15.79 -11.38
C TYR A 278 -13.75 17.01 -10.52
N VAL A 279 -14.64 16.82 -9.56
CA VAL A 279 -15.12 17.91 -8.68
C VAL A 279 -14.29 17.95 -7.40
N THR A 280 -13.73 19.11 -7.09
CA THR A 280 -12.92 19.35 -5.89
C THR A 280 -13.31 20.63 -5.16
N PRO A 281 -13.08 20.66 -3.81
CA PRO A 281 -12.76 19.53 -2.96
C PRO A 281 -13.93 18.54 -2.85
N SER A 282 -13.62 17.24 -2.88
CA SER A 282 -14.60 16.17 -2.61
C SER A 282 -14.41 15.64 -1.18
N ASP A 283 -15.46 15.03 -0.63
CA ASP A 283 -15.48 14.46 0.73
C ASP A 283 -15.21 15.48 1.85
N SER A 284 -15.48 16.76 1.59
CA SER A 284 -15.34 17.82 2.58
C SER A 284 -16.37 17.72 3.70
N ILE A 285 -15.94 18.09 4.91
CA ILE A 285 -16.82 18.18 6.08
C ILE A 285 -16.94 19.64 6.47
N LEU A 286 -18.15 20.20 6.39
CA LEU A 286 -18.44 21.60 6.66
C LEU A 286 -19.26 21.74 7.94
N LEU A 287 -19.00 22.77 8.74
CA LEU A 287 -19.92 23.20 9.75
C LEU A 287 -21.17 23.83 9.08
N SER A 288 -22.33 23.64 9.68
CA SER A 288 -23.59 24.23 9.25
C SER A 288 -23.43 25.74 8.97
N GLY A 289 -23.91 26.21 7.81
CA GLY A 289 -23.75 27.58 7.35
C GLY A 289 -22.39 27.94 6.71
N ALA A 290 -21.40 27.07 6.81
CA ALA A 290 -20.11 27.27 6.18
C ALA A 290 -20.19 27.16 4.65
N THR A 291 -19.26 27.79 3.96
CA THR A 291 -19.15 27.75 2.50
C THR A 291 -17.86 27.10 2.04
N VAL A 292 -17.89 26.48 0.88
CA VAL A 292 -16.68 25.99 0.19
C VAL A 292 -16.80 26.26 -1.31
N GLN A 293 -15.73 26.78 -1.89
CA GLN A 293 -15.65 26.95 -3.33
C GLN A 293 -15.31 25.60 -3.98
N LEU A 294 -16.18 25.13 -4.86
CA LEU A 294 -15.96 23.96 -5.69
C LEU A 294 -15.38 24.36 -7.04
N SER A 295 -14.57 23.47 -7.60
CA SER A 295 -14.06 23.54 -8.96
C SER A 295 -14.31 22.22 -9.69
N ALA A 296 -14.35 22.25 -11.01
CA ALA A 296 -14.52 21.09 -11.86
C ALA A 296 -13.40 21.03 -12.89
N THR A 297 -12.53 20.03 -12.81
CA THR A 297 -11.47 19.78 -13.78
C THR A 297 -11.96 18.78 -14.81
N GLY A 298 -11.92 19.14 -16.10
CA GLY A 298 -12.25 18.21 -17.18
C GLY A 298 -11.26 17.04 -17.23
N LEU A 299 -11.77 15.82 -17.41
CA LEU A 299 -11.00 14.61 -17.63
C LEU A 299 -11.31 14.02 -18.98
N ASP A 300 -10.27 13.57 -19.68
CA ASP A 300 -10.44 12.86 -20.94
C ASP A 300 -10.82 11.37 -20.74
N THR A 301 -11.00 10.64 -21.83
CA THR A 301 -11.36 9.22 -21.81
C THR A 301 -10.30 8.32 -21.17
N SER A 302 -9.10 8.82 -20.96
CA SER A 302 -7.98 8.15 -20.25
C SER A 302 -7.76 8.69 -18.83
N TYR A 303 -8.68 9.52 -18.31
CA TYR A 303 -8.65 10.17 -17.00
C TYR A 303 -7.54 11.22 -16.81
N PHE A 304 -6.93 11.72 -17.88
CA PHE A 304 -6.00 12.84 -17.80
C PHE A 304 -6.74 14.18 -17.83
N PRO A 305 -6.19 15.21 -17.14
CA PRO A 305 -6.76 16.55 -17.20
C PRO A 305 -6.84 17.07 -18.64
N THR A 306 -8.00 17.63 -19.00
CA THR A 306 -8.24 18.24 -20.30
C THR A 306 -9.10 19.49 -20.18
N SER A 307 -9.15 20.29 -21.24
CA SER A 307 -10.00 21.47 -21.27
C SER A 307 -11.47 21.08 -21.24
N GLY A 308 -12.22 21.57 -20.25
CA GLY A 308 -13.68 21.47 -20.17
C GLY A 308 -14.36 22.78 -20.57
N GLY A 309 -15.67 22.72 -20.80
CA GLY A 309 -16.55 23.86 -20.96
C GLY A 309 -16.91 24.53 -19.63
N GLY A 310 -17.69 25.60 -19.69
CA GLY A 310 -18.36 26.16 -18.50
C GLY A 310 -19.39 25.16 -17.96
N VAL A 311 -19.27 24.81 -16.65
CA VAL A 311 -20.17 23.87 -16.03
C VAL A 311 -21.33 24.57 -15.33
N SER A 312 -22.49 23.92 -15.30
CA SER A 312 -23.60 24.21 -14.38
C SER A 312 -23.54 23.30 -13.17
N TRP A 313 -23.95 23.82 -12.03
CA TRP A 313 -23.90 23.16 -10.75
C TRP A 313 -25.29 22.77 -10.24
N SER A 314 -25.43 21.64 -9.60
CA SER A 314 -26.67 21.21 -8.94
C SER A 314 -26.39 20.37 -7.72
N VAL A 315 -27.34 20.36 -6.75
CA VAL A 315 -27.32 19.49 -5.57
C VAL A 315 -28.48 18.53 -5.67
N SER A 316 -28.21 17.22 -5.63
CA SER A 316 -29.24 16.16 -5.81
C SER A 316 -29.73 15.56 -4.50
N SER A 317 -29.00 15.72 -3.39
CA SER A 317 -29.42 15.25 -2.07
C SER A 317 -29.11 16.28 -0.99
N GLY A 318 -29.87 16.31 0.07
CA GLY A 318 -29.95 17.41 1.05
C GLY A 318 -28.65 17.78 1.70
N GLY A 319 -28.61 18.88 2.39
CA GLY A 319 -27.47 19.35 3.19
C GLY A 319 -26.89 20.69 2.76
N GLY A 320 -27.41 21.34 1.72
CA GLY A 320 -26.94 22.66 1.29
C GLY A 320 -27.43 23.10 -0.08
N THR A 321 -26.86 24.19 -0.58
CA THR A 321 -27.11 24.76 -1.91
C THR A 321 -25.79 25.10 -2.61
N VAL A 322 -25.79 25.13 -3.94
CA VAL A 322 -24.65 25.56 -4.72
C VAL A 322 -25.10 26.67 -5.67
N ASP A 323 -24.28 27.71 -5.85
CA ASP A 323 -24.54 28.79 -6.81
C ASP A 323 -23.96 28.49 -8.21
N GLU A 324 -24.20 29.38 -9.15
CA GLU A 324 -23.72 29.26 -10.53
C GLU A 324 -22.20 29.24 -10.66
N ASN A 325 -21.49 29.79 -9.68
CA ASN A 325 -20.01 29.84 -9.65
C ASN A 325 -19.40 28.65 -8.91
N GLY A 326 -20.21 27.71 -8.40
CA GLY A 326 -19.74 26.56 -7.64
C GLY A 326 -19.49 26.84 -6.16
N LEU A 327 -19.96 27.97 -5.62
CA LEU A 327 -19.90 28.20 -4.16
C LEU A 327 -21.00 27.39 -3.48
N PHE A 328 -20.58 26.34 -2.79
CA PHE A 328 -21.49 25.53 -1.98
C PHE A 328 -21.67 26.15 -0.59
N THR A 329 -22.93 26.25 -0.12
CA THR A 329 -23.29 26.69 1.23
C THR A 329 -23.94 25.54 1.96
N ALA A 330 -23.35 25.13 3.10
CA ALA A 330 -23.87 24.08 3.95
C ALA A 330 -25.23 24.47 4.57
N GLY A 331 -26.15 23.53 4.58
CA GLY A 331 -27.48 23.71 5.18
C GLY A 331 -27.44 23.83 6.71
N ALA A 332 -28.60 24.15 7.30
CA ALA A 332 -28.75 24.32 8.76
C ALA A 332 -28.69 22.99 9.54
N GLU A 333 -29.01 21.89 8.90
CA GLU A 333 -29.04 20.57 9.53
C GLU A 333 -27.91 19.68 9.06
N SER A 334 -27.47 18.74 9.91
CA SER A 334 -26.50 17.72 9.51
C SER A 334 -27.05 16.90 8.35
N GLY A 335 -26.23 16.67 7.36
CA GLY A 335 -26.64 15.98 6.14
C GLY A 335 -25.49 15.63 5.21
N PHE A 336 -25.83 14.95 4.14
CA PHE A 336 -24.91 14.56 3.08
C PHE A 336 -25.41 15.14 1.77
N ALA A 337 -24.57 15.90 1.10
CA ALA A 337 -24.87 16.52 -0.19
C ALA A 337 -24.05 15.86 -1.29
N GLN A 338 -24.73 15.55 -2.39
CA GLN A 338 -24.10 15.17 -3.65
C GLN A 338 -24.19 16.34 -4.60
N VAL A 339 -23.06 16.92 -5.00
CA VAL A 339 -22.97 18.06 -5.88
C VAL A 339 -22.49 17.62 -7.25
N THR A 340 -23.21 17.98 -8.30
CA THR A 340 -22.89 17.61 -9.68
C THR A 340 -22.50 18.84 -10.47
N ALA A 341 -21.37 18.77 -11.19
CA ALA A 341 -20.96 19.69 -12.24
C ALA A 341 -21.23 19.05 -13.58
N THR A 342 -21.82 19.79 -14.54
CA THR A 342 -22.07 19.30 -15.90
C THR A 342 -22.04 20.43 -16.93
N ASP A 343 -21.52 20.17 -18.12
CA ASP A 343 -21.64 21.04 -19.30
C ASP A 343 -22.71 20.56 -20.27
N GLY A 344 -23.49 19.53 -19.91
CA GLY A 344 -24.51 18.91 -20.72
C GLY A 344 -24.01 17.70 -21.53
N SER A 345 -22.71 17.60 -21.81
CA SER A 345 -22.07 16.47 -22.51
C SER A 345 -21.33 15.54 -21.54
N ALA A 346 -20.66 16.12 -20.55
CA ALA A 346 -19.92 15.42 -19.52
C ALA A 346 -20.40 15.88 -18.13
N SER A 347 -20.18 15.04 -17.11
CA SER A 347 -20.52 15.37 -15.73
C SER A 347 -19.53 14.79 -14.73
N GLY A 348 -19.51 15.36 -13.53
CA GLY A 348 -18.74 14.88 -12.40
C GLY A 348 -19.48 15.15 -11.09
N THR A 349 -19.17 14.38 -10.06
CA THR A 349 -19.84 14.45 -8.78
C THR A 349 -18.85 14.58 -7.64
N GLY A 350 -19.09 15.53 -6.74
CA GLY A 350 -18.40 15.69 -5.46
C GLY A 350 -19.37 15.44 -4.30
N TYR A 351 -18.82 15.16 -3.12
CA TYR A 351 -19.59 14.82 -1.92
C TYR A 351 -19.22 15.76 -0.78
N ILE A 352 -20.22 16.24 -0.05
CA ILE A 352 -20.02 17.14 1.08
C ILE A 352 -20.86 16.66 2.26
N THR A 353 -20.25 16.60 3.43
CA THR A 353 -20.93 16.32 4.69
C THR A 353 -21.11 17.61 5.46
N THR A 354 -22.35 17.95 5.83
CA THR A 354 -22.66 19.05 6.74
C THR A 354 -22.81 18.52 8.16
N VAL A 355 -22.18 19.20 9.12
CA VAL A 355 -22.26 18.88 10.54
C VAL A 355 -22.80 20.09 11.28
N ARG A 356 -23.89 19.90 12.01
CA ARG A 356 -24.51 20.98 12.80
C ARG A 356 -23.77 21.21 14.12
N THR A 357 -23.36 20.13 14.78
CA THR A 357 -22.69 20.20 16.08
C THR A 357 -21.34 19.52 15.98
N PRO A 358 -20.22 20.26 16.08
CA PRO A 358 -18.89 19.66 16.11
C PRO A 358 -18.67 18.90 17.43
N ASP A 359 -17.73 17.95 17.42
CA ASP A 359 -17.33 17.24 18.65
C ASP A 359 -16.44 18.11 19.53
N GLU A 360 -15.66 19.02 18.92
CA GLU A 360 -14.69 19.85 19.61
C GLU A 360 -14.58 21.21 18.91
N ILE A 361 -14.52 22.27 19.71
CA ILE A 361 -14.15 23.62 19.28
C ILE A 361 -12.92 24.03 20.04
N THR A 362 -11.88 24.48 19.33
CA THR A 362 -10.64 24.96 19.90
C THR A 362 -10.45 26.43 19.58
N LEU A 363 -10.16 27.24 20.60
CA LEU A 363 -9.71 28.61 20.44
C LEU A 363 -8.19 28.68 20.52
N THR A 364 -7.57 29.37 19.60
CA THR A 364 -6.14 29.64 19.60
C THR A 364 -5.87 31.14 19.54
N ASN A 365 -4.80 31.59 20.19
CA ASN A 365 -4.28 32.94 20.00
C ASN A 365 -3.68 33.00 18.59
N GLU A 366 -4.16 33.92 17.74
CA GLU A 366 -3.76 33.96 16.35
C GLU A 366 -2.27 34.31 16.17
N ALA A 367 -1.75 35.17 17.04
CA ALA A 367 -0.34 35.60 16.95
C ALA A 367 0.65 34.51 17.41
N THR A 368 0.27 33.65 18.37
CA THR A 368 1.18 32.64 18.97
C THR A 368 0.86 31.20 18.56
N GLY A 369 -0.33 30.95 18.02
CA GLY A 369 -0.83 29.60 17.74
C GLY A 369 -1.16 28.77 19.01
N ALA A 370 -1.03 29.34 20.21
CA ALA A 370 -1.25 28.63 21.45
C ALA A 370 -2.75 28.45 21.73
N ALA A 371 -3.14 27.25 22.19
CA ALA A 371 -4.52 27.00 22.63
C ALA A 371 -4.90 27.89 23.82
N VAL A 372 -6.11 28.43 23.80
CA VAL A 372 -6.62 29.37 24.82
C VAL A 372 -7.82 28.75 25.52
N ALA A 373 -7.63 28.35 26.78
CA ALA A 373 -8.72 27.93 27.65
C ALA A 373 -9.28 29.06 28.52
N SER A 374 -8.44 30.09 28.82
CA SER A 374 -8.79 31.30 29.57
C SER A 374 -7.86 32.42 29.20
N LEU A 375 -8.35 33.66 29.30
CA LEU A 375 -7.56 34.86 29.04
C LEU A 375 -7.69 35.83 30.23
N ASN A 376 -6.58 36.40 30.63
CA ASN A 376 -6.50 37.56 31.53
C ASN A 376 -5.91 38.71 30.72
N LEU A 377 -6.69 39.77 30.53
CA LEU A 377 -6.29 40.96 29.80
C LEU A 377 -6.26 42.16 30.76
N ASP A 378 -5.32 43.03 30.62
CA ASP A 378 -5.36 44.32 31.28
C ASP A 378 -6.46 45.21 30.69
N PRO A 379 -7.00 46.20 31.41
CA PRO A 379 -7.98 47.11 30.89
C PRO A 379 -7.54 47.75 29.56
N GLY A 380 -8.29 47.52 28.48
CA GLY A 380 -7.97 47.99 27.16
C GLY A 380 -7.06 47.03 26.34
N GLY A 381 -6.61 45.93 26.92
CA GLY A 381 -5.89 44.89 26.22
C GLY A 381 -6.77 44.18 25.19
N GLN A 382 -6.16 43.77 24.09
CA GLN A 382 -6.82 43.02 22.99
C GLN A 382 -6.01 41.78 22.60
N VAL A 383 -6.69 40.77 22.17
CA VAL A 383 -6.08 39.55 21.61
C VAL A 383 -6.97 39.00 20.48
N ASP A 384 -6.36 38.69 19.37
CA ASP A 384 -7.06 38.04 18.26
C ASP A 384 -7.11 36.53 18.50
N LEU A 385 -8.30 35.97 18.43
CA LEU A 385 -8.57 34.55 18.61
C LEU A 385 -9.04 33.94 17.30
N LYS A 386 -8.52 32.77 17.00
CA LYS A 386 -8.98 31.93 15.91
C LYS A 386 -9.73 30.73 16.46
N ALA A 387 -10.99 30.56 16.04
CA ALA A 387 -11.77 29.36 16.31
C ALA A 387 -11.53 28.31 15.24
N SER A 388 -11.48 27.06 15.65
CA SER A 388 -11.47 25.89 14.75
C SER A 388 -12.38 24.81 15.32
N ALA A 389 -13.00 24.01 14.45
CA ALA A 389 -13.89 22.94 14.86
C ALA A 389 -13.44 21.61 14.26
N SER A 390 -13.74 20.52 14.96
CA SER A 390 -13.52 19.18 14.46
C SER A 390 -14.73 18.27 14.69
N TYR A 391 -14.86 17.27 13.83
CA TYR A 391 -15.83 16.19 13.94
C TYR A 391 -15.09 14.87 13.73
N ARG A 392 -15.18 13.97 14.71
CA ARG A 392 -14.41 12.71 14.73
C ARG A 392 -12.90 12.93 14.49
N LYS A 393 -12.37 14.00 15.12
CA LYS A 393 -10.97 14.46 14.95
C LYS A 393 -10.56 14.83 13.51
N LEU A 394 -11.51 15.01 12.63
CA LEU A 394 -11.29 15.62 11.30
C LEU A 394 -11.62 17.10 11.39
N ALA A 395 -10.76 17.92 10.83
CA ALA A 395 -11.01 19.37 10.77
C ALA A 395 -12.26 19.66 9.94
N LEU A 396 -13.11 20.55 10.45
CA LEU A 396 -14.28 21.07 9.73
C LEU A 396 -13.87 22.35 9.00
N THR A 397 -14.37 22.53 7.79
CA THR A 397 -14.40 23.84 7.16
C THR A 397 -15.47 24.69 7.84
N ALA A 398 -15.08 25.82 8.40
CA ALA A 398 -15.94 26.78 9.08
C ALA A 398 -15.49 28.21 8.82
N GLN A 399 -16.41 29.16 8.91
CA GLN A 399 -16.14 30.58 8.92
C GLN A 399 -16.53 31.19 10.28
N ASP A 400 -16.05 32.38 10.59
CA ASP A 400 -16.30 33.06 11.86
C ASP A 400 -17.81 33.22 12.16
N THR A 401 -18.65 33.26 11.14
CA THR A 401 -20.09 33.32 11.27
C THR A 401 -20.78 32.03 11.71
N CYS A 402 -20.00 30.94 11.79
CA CYS A 402 -20.47 29.61 12.19
C CYS A 402 -20.30 29.31 13.70
N PHE A 403 -19.64 30.19 14.46
CA PHE A 403 -19.35 30.05 15.89
C PHE A 403 -20.16 31.00 16.74
#